data_8472fe92de5263c84d7a4792c88ca06a
#
_entry.id   8472fe92de5263c84d7a4792c88ca06a
#
_cell.length_a   1.000
_cell.length_b   1.000
_cell.length_c   1.000
_cell.angle_alpha   90.00
_cell.angle_beta   90.00
_cell.angle_gamma   90.00
#
_symmetry.space_group_name_H-M   'P 1'
#
loop_
_entity.id
_entity.type
_entity.pdbx_description
1 polymer ?
#
loop_
_entity_poly.entity_id
_entity_poly.type
_entity_poly.pdbx_seq_one_letter_code
_entity_poly.pdbx_strand_id
1 'polypeptide(L)'
;MNKLFTGVFLFFSTLFSCQQKGEFKSLSVNDFESLIEASDVQRLDVRTLAEYSEGRIPASININVLDDSFAAIADSTLQKDRPVAVYCRSGPRSKKAADIL
;
A
#
# COMPACT_ATOMS: atom_id res chain seq x y z
N MET A 1 -0.07 16.76 12.47
CA MET A 1 -0.89 16.83 11.29
C MET A 1 -1.45 15.46 10.97
N ASN A 2 -2.70 15.43 10.69
CA ASN A 2 -3.30 14.18 10.29
C ASN A 2 -3.01 13.93 8.84
N LYS A 3 -2.36 12.84 8.59
CA LYS A 3 -2.26 12.34 7.23
C LYS A 3 -3.55 11.62 6.95
N LEU A 4 -4.25 12.10 5.97
CA LEU A 4 -5.41 11.39 5.50
C LEU A 4 -4.98 10.57 4.33
N PHE A 5 -4.72 9.30 4.59
CA PHE A 5 -4.51 8.34 3.52
C PHE A 5 -5.75 7.48 3.49
N THR A 6 -6.39 7.45 2.36
CA THR A 6 -7.34 6.38 2.08
C THR A 6 -6.53 5.29 1.42
N GLY A 7 -6.30 4.22 2.12
CA GLY A 7 -5.43 3.19 1.64
C GLY A 7 -6.01 1.81 1.79
N VAL A 8 -5.59 0.92 0.93
CA VAL A 8 -5.95 -0.49 1.02
C VAL A 8 -4.70 -1.33 0.84
N PHE A 9 -4.65 -2.43 1.55
CA PHE A 9 -3.57 -3.39 1.44
C PHE A 9 -4.07 -4.68 0.89
N LEU A 10 -3.21 -5.34 0.17
CA LEU A 10 -3.44 -6.70 -0.26
C LEU A 10 -2.43 -7.60 0.44
N PHE A 11 -2.92 -8.66 1.09
CA PHE A 11 -2.09 -9.78 1.42
C PHE A 11 -2.90 -11.05 1.20
N PHE A 12 -2.43 -11.86 0.31
CA PHE A 12 -3.08 -13.11 -0.13
C PHE A 12 -4.57 -12.95 -0.39
N SER A 13 -5.39 -13.32 0.59
CA SER A 13 -6.83 -13.37 0.39
C SER A 13 -7.56 -12.18 0.97
N THR A 14 -6.85 -11.25 1.61
CA THR A 14 -7.49 -10.09 2.22
C THR A 14 -6.74 -8.81 1.92
N LEU A 15 -7.48 -7.72 1.98
CA LEU A 15 -6.94 -6.40 1.77
C LEU A 15 -7.35 -5.50 2.92
N PHE A 16 -6.59 -4.46 3.13
CA PHE A 16 -6.91 -3.45 4.13
C PHE A 16 -7.03 -2.10 3.46
N SER A 17 -7.92 -1.27 3.96
CA SER A 17 -7.98 0.10 3.52
C SER A 17 -7.72 1.02 4.70
N CYS A 18 -7.06 2.13 4.43
CA CYS A 18 -6.72 3.12 5.43
C CYS A 18 -7.31 4.45 5.00
N GLN A 19 -8.13 5.05 5.85
CA GLN A 19 -8.76 6.34 5.55
C GLN A 19 -8.06 7.47 6.24
N GLN A 20 -7.54 7.21 7.42
CA GLN A 20 -6.78 8.17 8.19
C GLN A 20 -5.56 7.45 8.72
N LYS A 21 -4.60 8.21 9.20
CA LYS A 21 -3.44 7.59 9.81
C LYS A 21 -3.89 6.66 10.93
N GLY A 22 -3.47 5.42 10.85
CA GLY A 22 -3.83 4.40 11.82
C GLY A 22 -5.14 3.69 11.55
N GLU A 23 -5.90 4.15 10.56
CA GLU A 23 -7.15 3.50 10.18
C GLU A 23 -6.99 2.84 8.83
N PHE A 24 -7.33 1.57 8.75
CA PHE A 24 -7.28 0.85 7.49
C PHE A 24 -8.30 -0.28 7.51
N LYS A 25 -8.60 -0.77 6.34
CA LYS A 25 -9.63 -1.78 6.16
C LYS A 25 -9.10 -2.93 5.31
N SER A 26 -9.41 -4.15 5.71
CA SER A 26 -9.06 -5.33 4.95
C SER A 26 -10.09 -5.54 3.85
N LEU A 27 -9.63 -5.82 2.64
CA LEU A 27 -10.51 -6.08 1.51
C LEU A 27 -10.19 -7.47 0.93
N SER A 28 -11.16 -8.03 0.22
CA SER A 28 -10.93 -9.24 -0.55
C SER A 28 -10.09 -8.90 -1.78
N VAL A 29 -9.54 -9.93 -2.43
CA VAL A 29 -8.80 -9.75 -3.67
C VAL A 29 -9.66 -9.08 -4.73
N ASN A 30 -10.92 -9.49 -4.85
CA ASN A 30 -11.83 -8.92 -5.85
C ASN A 30 -12.10 -7.45 -5.57
N ASP A 31 -12.30 -7.09 -4.31
CA ASP A 31 -12.54 -5.70 -3.94
C ASP A 31 -11.31 -4.84 -4.18
N PHE A 32 -10.12 -5.39 -3.93
CA PHE A 32 -8.88 -4.69 -4.21
C PHE A 32 -8.74 -4.43 -5.71
N GLU A 33 -8.99 -5.45 -6.52
CA GLU A 33 -8.92 -5.34 -7.96
C GLU A 33 -9.83 -4.23 -8.49
N SER A 34 -11.04 -4.18 -7.97
CA SER A 34 -11.99 -3.13 -8.35
C SER A 34 -11.50 -1.76 -7.92
N LEU A 35 -10.94 -1.67 -6.72
CA LEU A 35 -10.49 -0.39 -6.19
C LEU A 35 -9.34 0.19 -7.00
N ILE A 36 -8.35 -0.63 -7.36
CA ILE A 36 -7.17 -0.12 -8.07
C ILE A 36 -7.46 0.28 -9.51
N GLU A 37 -8.64 -0.03 -10.03
CA GLU A 37 -9.03 0.47 -11.34
C GLU A 37 -9.29 1.97 -11.32
N ALA A 38 -9.58 2.52 -10.17
CA ALA A 38 -9.78 3.97 -10.04
C ALA A 38 -8.45 4.70 -10.26
N SER A 39 -8.47 5.72 -11.10
CA SER A 39 -7.25 6.40 -11.53
C SER A 39 -6.55 7.18 -10.42
N ASP A 40 -7.28 7.53 -9.36
CA ASP A 40 -6.72 8.29 -8.25
C ASP A 40 -6.07 7.41 -7.17
N VAL A 41 -6.19 6.08 -7.28
CA VAL A 41 -5.64 5.16 -6.30
C VAL A 41 -4.17 4.90 -6.60
N GLN A 42 -3.33 5.13 -5.60
CA GLN A 42 -1.90 4.87 -5.69
C GLN A 42 -1.65 3.41 -5.33
N ARG A 43 -0.92 2.69 -6.19
CA ARG A 43 -0.61 1.27 -5.97
C ARG A 43 0.77 1.17 -5.35
N LEU A 44 0.82 0.70 -4.11
CA LEU A 44 2.08 0.65 -3.36
C LEU A 44 2.48 -0.79 -3.07
N ASP A 45 3.62 -1.19 -3.64
CA ASP A 45 4.23 -2.48 -3.40
C ASP A 45 5.31 -2.31 -2.34
N VAL A 46 5.14 -2.96 -1.19
CA VAL A 46 6.06 -2.78 -0.07
C VAL A 46 7.04 -3.95 0.07
N ARG A 47 7.17 -4.74 -0.99
CA ARG A 47 8.13 -5.84 -1.04
C ARG A 47 9.53 -5.31 -1.36
N THR A 48 10.50 -6.22 -1.39
CA THR A 48 11.86 -5.86 -1.78
C THR A 48 11.92 -5.53 -3.27
N LEU A 49 12.96 -4.79 -3.65
CA LEU A 49 13.17 -4.47 -5.06
C LEU A 49 13.33 -5.73 -5.91
N ALA A 50 13.99 -6.75 -5.39
CA ALA A 50 14.17 -8.00 -6.11
C ALA A 50 12.82 -8.66 -6.44
N GLU A 51 11.94 -8.73 -5.45
CA GLU A 51 10.59 -9.27 -5.66
C GLU A 51 9.81 -8.45 -6.68
N TYR A 52 9.88 -7.13 -6.55
CA TYR A 52 9.21 -6.20 -7.45
C TYR A 52 9.69 -6.37 -8.89
N SER A 53 10.99 -6.59 -9.07
CA SER A 53 11.59 -6.77 -10.39
C SER A 53 11.14 -8.06 -11.07
N GLU A 54 10.81 -9.08 -10.28
CA GLU A 54 10.37 -10.37 -10.82
C GLU A 54 8.90 -10.36 -11.24
N GLY A 55 8.11 -9.49 -10.69
CA GLY A 55 6.70 -9.37 -11.04
C GLY A 55 5.99 -8.45 -10.09
N ARG A 56 5.04 -7.67 -10.60
CA ARG A 56 4.32 -6.66 -9.81
C ARG A 56 3.01 -6.31 -10.45
N ILE A 57 2.17 -5.64 -9.68
CA ILE A 57 0.97 -5.04 -10.25
C ILE A 57 1.40 -3.86 -11.11
N PRO A 58 0.91 -3.75 -12.34
CA PRO A 58 1.29 -2.66 -13.23
C PRO A 58 1.09 -1.29 -12.58
N ALA A 59 1.98 -0.36 -12.89
CA ALA A 59 1.93 1.01 -12.38
C ALA A 59 2.05 1.13 -10.87
N SER A 60 2.57 0.12 -10.19
CA SER A 60 2.78 0.20 -8.75
C SER A 60 4.11 0.88 -8.44
N ILE A 61 4.14 1.56 -7.30
CA ILE A 61 5.32 2.19 -6.74
C ILE A 61 5.93 1.20 -5.75
N ASN A 62 7.23 0.99 -5.83
CA ASN A 62 7.90 0.08 -4.91
C ASN A 62 8.64 0.87 -3.83
N ILE A 63 8.24 0.65 -2.58
CA ILE A 63 8.97 1.17 -1.42
C ILE A 63 9.04 0.03 -0.41
N ASN A 64 10.24 -0.48 -0.17
CA ASN A 64 10.44 -1.64 0.69
C ASN A 64 10.20 -1.27 2.16
N VAL A 65 9.18 -1.88 2.77
CA VAL A 65 8.84 -1.57 4.17
C VAL A 65 9.90 -2.04 5.16
N LEU A 66 10.78 -2.94 4.74
CA LEU A 66 11.88 -3.40 5.59
C LEU A 66 13.03 -2.40 5.64
N ASP A 67 13.01 -1.40 4.76
CA ASP A 67 14.00 -0.34 4.76
C ASP A 67 13.68 0.66 5.87
N ASP A 68 14.68 1.04 6.64
CA ASP A 68 14.51 2.02 7.74
C ASP A 68 14.03 3.38 7.21
N SER A 69 14.30 3.67 5.95
CA SER A 69 13.88 4.91 5.32
C SER A 69 12.45 4.88 4.79
N PHE A 70 11.73 3.78 5.00
CA PHE A 70 10.40 3.61 4.41
C PHE A 70 9.48 4.80 4.68
N ALA A 71 9.38 5.21 5.93
CA ALA A 71 8.46 6.28 6.31
C ALA A 71 8.80 7.59 5.59
N ALA A 72 10.08 7.93 5.53
CA ALA A 72 10.51 9.18 4.88
C ALA A 72 10.30 9.13 3.38
N ILE A 73 10.59 7.99 2.75
CA ILE A 73 10.42 7.82 1.31
C ILE A 73 8.93 7.88 0.95
N ALA A 74 8.11 7.17 1.73
CA ALA A 74 6.67 7.18 1.50
C ALA A 74 6.08 8.57 1.66
N ASP A 75 6.52 9.29 2.68
CA ASP A 75 6.03 10.65 2.94
C ASP A 75 6.34 11.59 1.79
N SER A 76 7.50 11.45 1.16
CA SER A 76 7.89 12.31 0.04
C SER A 76 7.35 11.84 -1.31
N THR A 77 6.97 10.58 -1.43
CA THR A 77 6.57 9.97 -2.71
C THR A 77 5.07 9.93 -2.88
N LEU A 78 4.33 9.55 -1.82
CA LEU A 78 2.90 9.36 -1.92
C LEU A 78 2.15 10.68 -1.76
N GLN A 79 1.05 10.81 -2.50
CA GLN A 79 0.17 11.95 -2.37
C GLN A 79 -0.82 11.67 -1.24
N LYS A 80 -0.89 12.59 -0.28
CA LYS A 80 -1.63 12.36 0.97
C LYS A 80 -3.13 12.53 0.82
N ASP A 81 -3.56 13.14 -0.26
CA ASP A 81 -4.97 13.37 -0.55
C ASP A 81 -5.57 12.31 -1.47
N ARG A 82 -4.82 11.25 -1.76
CA ARG A 82 -5.27 10.17 -2.64
C ARG A 82 -5.20 8.83 -1.91
N PRO A 83 -6.13 7.92 -2.22
CA PRO A 83 -6.10 6.59 -1.64
C PRO A 83 -4.83 5.83 -1.99
N VAL A 84 -4.38 5.00 -1.07
CA VAL A 84 -3.21 4.14 -1.29
C VAL A 84 -3.64 2.69 -1.16
N ALA A 85 -3.42 1.92 -2.21
CA ALA A 85 -3.65 0.48 -2.21
C ALA A 85 -2.31 -0.19 -1.97
N VAL A 86 -2.15 -0.80 -0.81
CA VAL A 86 -0.88 -1.37 -0.37
C VAL A 86 -0.93 -2.88 -0.44
N TYR A 87 0.10 -3.49 -0.99
CA TYR A 87 0.15 -4.95 -1.05
C TYR A 87 1.57 -5.47 -0.83
N CYS A 88 1.64 -6.71 -0.39
CA CYS A 88 2.89 -7.45 -0.29
C CYS A 88 2.60 -8.90 -0.68
N ARG A 89 3.53 -9.80 -0.38
CA ARG A 89 3.39 -11.19 -0.78
C ARG A 89 2.42 -11.95 0.12
N SER A 90 2.54 -11.79 1.44
CA SER A 90 1.83 -12.65 2.39
C SER A 90 1.13 -11.92 3.51
N GLY A 91 1.18 -10.60 3.53
CA GLY A 91 0.40 -9.82 4.47
C GLY A 91 1.12 -9.07 5.57
N PRO A 92 2.07 -9.67 6.29
CA PRO A 92 2.68 -8.97 7.44
C PRO A 92 3.35 -7.66 7.08
N ARG A 93 3.99 -7.60 5.92
CA ARG A 93 4.68 -6.39 5.47
C ARG A 93 3.70 -5.28 5.10
N SER A 94 2.59 -5.63 4.44
CA SER A 94 1.60 -4.60 4.09
C SER A 94 0.90 -4.07 5.33
N LYS A 95 0.67 -4.93 6.32
CA LYS A 95 0.10 -4.47 7.59
C LYS A 95 1.05 -3.53 8.31
N LYS A 96 2.34 -3.86 8.33
CA LYS A 96 3.35 -3.01 8.92
C LYS A 96 3.40 -1.66 8.22
N ALA A 97 3.34 -1.66 6.91
CA ALA A 97 3.34 -0.43 6.13
C ALA A 97 2.13 0.45 6.48
N ALA A 98 0.97 -0.16 6.65
CA ALA A 98 -0.23 0.57 7.02
C ALA A 98 -0.09 1.27 8.35
N ASP A 99 0.47 0.55 9.31
CA ASP A 99 0.64 1.13 10.63
C ASP A 99 1.58 2.33 10.59
N ILE A 100 2.54 2.34 9.66
CA ILE A 100 3.46 3.47 9.49
C ILE A 100 2.78 4.61 8.74
N LEU A 101 2.00 4.30 7.73
CA LEU A 101 1.30 5.30 6.94
C LEU A 101 0.19 5.95 7.74
#